data_3737aec45da3862035807939e90093dc
#
_entry.id   3737aec45da3862035807939e90093dc
#
_cell.length_a   1.000
_cell.length_b   1.000
_cell.length_c   1.000
_cell.angle_alpha   90.00
_cell.angle_beta   90.00
_cell.angle_gamma   90.00
#
_symmetry.space_group_name_H-M   'P 1'
#
loop_
_entity.id
_entity.type
_entity.pdbx_description
1 polymer ?
#
loop_
_entity_poly.entity_id
_entity_poly.type
_entity_poly.pdbx_seq_one_letter_code
_entity_poly.pdbx_strand_id
1 'polypeptide(L)'
;SDVLLDPDDVVRRHLLSMTPPLQSVCSTPYAFSLQIANSYLKNKDVIIDDDDDSGNIKIGDSILPLINFESGRFGGYQNIDAQGYQIMLNYRSYYNPNEFIERLTLTDFLESEVNMNLEDRIVLVGVTADSAGDFWDTPYNSGQADNRMPGVILQAHLISQLLSFGLDDRPLISALPDWSSSSMVWSTCLGWGLLFG
;
A
#
# COMPACT_ATOMS: atom_id res chain seq x y z
N SER A 1 -10.84 6.40 -6.55
CA SER A 1 -10.14 6.29 -5.27
C SER A 1 -9.20 5.09 -5.34
N ASP A 2 -7.95 5.26 -4.96
CA ASP A 2 -6.91 4.21 -4.95
C ASP A 2 -6.96 3.39 -3.65
N VAL A 3 -7.86 3.77 -2.75
CA VAL A 3 -8.01 3.15 -1.44
C VAL A 3 -9.05 2.03 -1.52
N LEU A 4 -8.65 0.86 -1.09
CA LEU A 4 -9.51 -0.32 -0.98
C LEU A 4 -9.80 -0.59 0.50
N LEU A 5 -11.08 -0.74 0.81
CA LEU A 5 -11.53 -1.17 2.11
C LEU A 5 -11.71 -2.69 2.15
N ASP A 6 -11.27 -3.29 3.22
CA ASP A 6 -11.63 -4.65 3.57
C ASP A 6 -13.06 -4.71 4.12
N PRO A 7 -13.67 -5.90 4.27
CA PRO A 7 -15.04 -6.02 4.80
C PRO A 7 -15.27 -5.45 6.20
N ASP A 8 -14.20 -5.15 6.94
CA ASP A 8 -14.19 -4.51 8.26
C ASP A 8 -13.83 -3.02 8.21
N ASP A 9 -13.93 -2.40 7.02
CA ASP A 9 -13.65 -1.00 6.73
C ASP A 9 -12.17 -0.57 6.97
N VAL A 10 -11.26 -1.52 7.12
CA VAL A 10 -9.82 -1.26 7.35
C VAL A 10 -9.04 -1.32 6.05
N VAL A 11 -8.14 -0.37 5.83
CA VAL A 11 -7.26 -0.32 4.66
C VAL A 11 -6.03 -1.21 4.88
N ARG A 12 -5.96 -2.33 4.15
CA ARG A 12 -4.81 -3.26 4.17
C ARG A 12 -4.27 -3.57 2.79
N ARG A 13 -4.95 -3.12 1.74
CA ARG A 13 -4.61 -3.37 0.35
C ARG A 13 -4.38 -2.08 -0.41
N HIS A 14 -3.49 -2.15 -1.38
CA HIS A 14 -3.13 -1.04 -2.25
C HIS A 14 -3.51 -1.41 -3.70
N LEU A 15 -4.42 -0.65 -4.28
CA LEU A 15 -4.77 -0.75 -5.69
C LEU A 15 -3.75 0.03 -6.52
N LEU A 16 -3.07 -0.62 -7.43
CA LEU A 16 -2.08 -0.01 -8.32
C LEU A 16 -2.66 0.35 -9.68
N SER A 17 -3.49 -0.53 -10.23
CA SER A 17 -4.18 -0.26 -11.48
C SER A 17 -5.52 -0.98 -11.55
N MET A 18 -6.46 -0.39 -12.26
CA MET A 18 -7.78 -0.96 -12.56
C MET A 18 -8.31 -0.32 -13.83
N THR A 19 -8.97 -1.10 -14.68
CA THR A 19 -9.70 -0.56 -15.82
C THR A 19 -10.84 0.35 -15.32
N PRO A 20 -10.83 1.65 -15.65
CA PRO A 20 -11.89 2.55 -15.20
C PRO A 20 -13.25 2.11 -15.76
N PRO A 21 -14.34 2.24 -14.97
CA PRO A 21 -15.68 2.02 -15.50
C PRO A 21 -15.97 2.90 -16.71
N LEU A 22 -16.76 2.43 -17.66
CA LEU A 22 -17.08 3.15 -18.92
C LEU A 22 -17.64 4.56 -18.72
N GLN A 23 -18.24 4.85 -17.56
CA GLN A 23 -18.80 6.15 -17.21
C GLN A 23 -17.87 7.01 -16.37
N SER A 24 -16.65 6.54 -16.09
CA SER A 24 -15.67 7.29 -15.32
C SER A 24 -15.12 8.47 -16.12
N VAL A 25 -14.99 9.61 -15.46
CA VAL A 25 -14.26 10.78 -16.00
C VAL A 25 -12.75 10.57 -15.94
N CYS A 26 -12.29 9.58 -15.19
CA CYS A 26 -10.88 9.20 -15.09
C CYS A 26 -10.49 8.34 -16.29
N SER A 27 -9.53 8.81 -17.07
CA SER A 27 -9.05 8.12 -18.29
C SER A 27 -7.82 7.23 -18.05
N THR A 28 -7.20 7.34 -16.88
CA THR A 28 -6.03 6.54 -16.54
C THR A 28 -6.41 5.30 -15.74
N PRO A 29 -5.86 4.11 -16.08
CA PRO A 29 -6.04 2.92 -15.28
C PRO A 29 -5.16 2.89 -14.01
N TYR A 30 -4.18 3.80 -13.91
CA TYR A 30 -3.17 3.76 -12.85
C TYR A 30 -3.55 4.62 -11.65
N ALA A 31 -3.27 4.09 -10.47
CA ALA A 31 -3.46 4.78 -9.20
C ALA A 31 -2.59 6.04 -9.07
N PHE A 32 -3.05 7.01 -8.30
CA PHE A 32 -2.34 8.24 -8.01
C PHE A 32 -0.95 7.97 -7.41
N SER A 33 -0.90 7.08 -6.41
CA SER A 33 0.34 6.66 -5.75
C SER A 33 1.36 6.06 -6.72
N LEU A 34 0.91 5.21 -7.65
CA LEU A 34 1.77 4.60 -8.67
C LEU A 34 2.32 5.65 -9.66
N GLN A 35 1.50 6.61 -10.06
CA GLN A 35 1.92 7.66 -10.98
C GLN A 35 2.97 8.58 -10.36
N ILE A 36 2.79 8.95 -9.09
CA ILE A 36 3.78 9.76 -8.36
C ILE A 36 5.08 8.97 -8.17
N ALA A 37 4.99 7.71 -7.74
CA ALA A 37 6.16 6.85 -7.60
C ALA A 37 6.92 6.71 -8.93
N ASN A 38 6.21 6.47 -10.04
CA ASN A 38 6.80 6.38 -11.37
C ASN A 38 7.51 7.67 -11.79
N SER A 39 6.89 8.83 -11.52
CA SER A 39 7.49 10.12 -11.83
C SER A 39 8.79 10.36 -11.06
N TYR A 40 8.85 9.97 -9.80
CA TYR A 40 10.05 10.10 -8.98
C TYR A 40 11.13 9.07 -9.37
N LEU A 41 10.75 7.82 -9.53
CA LEU A 41 11.67 6.72 -9.87
C LEU A 41 12.35 6.91 -11.21
N LYS A 42 11.66 7.49 -12.21
CA LYS A 42 12.28 7.86 -13.49
C LYS A 42 13.45 8.81 -13.35
N ASN A 43 13.43 9.71 -12.37
CA ASN A 43 14.56 10.60 -12.09
C ASN A 43 15.74 9.89 -11.41
N LYS A 44 15.53 8.64 -10.99
CA LYS A 44 16.54 7.75 -10.39
C LYS A 44 16.93 6.59 -11.32
N ASP A 45 16.56 6.68 -12.59
CA ASP A 45 16.81 5.64 -13.60
C ASP A 45 16.15 4.28 -13.27
N VAL A 46 15.10 4.29 -12.43
CA VAL A 46 14.30 3.11 -12.12
C VAL A 46 12.99 3.17 -12.89
N ILE A 47 12.73 2.14 -13.70
CA ILE A 47 11.56 2.07 -14.57
C ILE A 47 10.47 1.22 -13.92
N ILE A 48 9.23 1.69 -14.01
CA ILE A 48 8.04 0.87 -13.75
C ILE A 48 7.51 0.42 -15.11
N ASP A 49 7.40 -0.88 -15.30
CA ASP A 49 6.94 -1.50 -16.54
C ASP A 49 6.15 -2.79 -16.25
N ASP A 50 5.54 -3.34 -17.27
CA ASP A 50 4.92 -4.66 -17.19
C ASP A 50 5.99 -5.72 -17.50
N ASP A 51 5.98 -6.80 -16.73
CA ASP A 51 6.84 -7.95 -16.98
C ASP A 51 6.27 -8.79 -18.14
N ASP A 52 7.02 -8.92 -19.20
CA ASP A 52 6.58 -9.58 -20.44
C ASP A 52 6.16 -11.05 -20.24
N ASP A 53 6.77 -11.74 -19.28
CA ASP A 53 6.53 -13.15 -19.03
C ASP A 53 5.29 -13.40 -18.17
N SER A 54 5.06 -12.58 -17.16
CA SER A 54 4.00 -12.78 -16.17
C SER A 54 2.83 -11.79 -16.29
N GLY A 55 3.01 -10.68 -17.01
CA GLY A 55 2.06 -9.58 -17.07
C GLY A 55 1.90 -8.82 -15.73
N ASN A 56 2.83 -9.03 -14.80
CA ASN A 56 2.85 -8.34 -13.53
C ASN A 56 3.58 -7.00 -13.63
N ILE A 57 3.26 -6.07 -12.73
CA ILE A 57 3.99 -4.82 -12.62
C ILE A 57 5.39 -5.10 -12.04
N LYS A 58 6.40 -4.52 -12.70
CA LYS A 58 7.80 -4.60 -12.31
C LYS A 58 8.33 -3.20 -11.98
N ILE A 59 9.13 -3.09 -10.94
CA ILE A 59 9.85 -1.86 -10.58
C ILE A 59 11.35 -2.19 -10.56
N GLY A 60 12.10 -1.60 -11.48
CA GLY A 60 13.48 -1.98 -11.70
C GLY A 60 13.57 -3.46 -12.10
N ASP A 61 14.33 -4.26 -11.36
CA ASP A 61 14.47 -5.71 -11.59
C ASP A 61 13.50 -6.57 -10.79
N SER A 62 12.69 -5.96 -9.91
CA SER A 62 11.83 -6.68 -8.98
C SER A 62 10.37 -6.67 -9.41
N ILE A 63 9.72 -7.85 -9.39
CA ILE A 63 8.30 -8.02 -9.72
C ILE A 63 7.47 -7.78 -8.45
N LEU A 64 6.43 -6.95 -8.55
CA LEU A 64 5.48 -6.72 -7.47
C LEU A 64 4.62 -7.96 -7.22
N PRO A 65 4.49 -8.42 -5.98
CA PRO A 65 3.69 -9.59 -5.64
C PRO A 65 2.20 -9.28 -5.74
N LEU A 66 1.58 -9.61 -6.86
CA LEU A 66 0.14 -9.48 -7.06
C LEU A 66 -0.63 -10.34 -6.05
N ILE A 67 -1.69 -9.77 -5.49
CA ILE A 67 -2.69 -10.55 -4.77
C ILE A 67 -3.47 -11.38 -5.80
N ASN A 68 -3.21 -12.68 -5.85
CA ASN A 68 -3.91 -13.59 -6.75
C ASN A 68 -4.98 -14.37 -5.97
N PHE A 69 -6.23 -14.24 -6.42
CA PHE A 69 -7.41 -14.92 -5.86
C PHE A 69 -7.97 -16.03 -6.76
N GLU A 70 -7.18 -16.57 -7.69
CA GLU A 70 -7.64 -17.68 -8.54
C GLU A 70 -8.21 -18.85 -7.74
N SER A 71 -7.66 -19.09 -6.55
CA SER A 71 -8.17 -20.10 -5.60
C SER A 71 -9.32 -19.57 -4.71
N GLY A 72 -9.73 -18.31 -4.85
CA GLY A 72 -10.68 -17.62 -3.95
C GLY A 72 -10.10 -17.27 -2.58
N ARG A 73 -8.79 -17.45 -2.37
CA ARG A 73 -8.10 -17.20 -1.10
C ARG A 73 -6.76 -16.52 -1.32
N PHE A 74 -6.38 -15.67 -0.38
CA PHE A 74 -5.04 -15.11 -0.28
C PHE A 74 -4.67 -14.97 1.21
N GLY A 75 -3.82 -15.86 1.70
CA GLY A 75 -3.54 -15.91 3.14
C GLY A 75 -4.81 -16.13 3.96
N GLY A 76 -5.13 -15.19 4.83
CA GLY A 76 -6.36 -15.20 5.64
C GLY A 76 -7.62 -14.69 4.93
N TYR A 77 -7.47 -14.09 3.75
CA TYR A 77 -8.61 -13.54 3.01
C TYR A 77 -9.41 -14.63 2.29
N GLN A 78 -10.72 -14.45 2.29
CA GLN A 78 -11.66 -15.32 1.57
C GLN A 78 -12.72 -14.43 0.91
N ASN A 79 -13.01 -14.69 -0.38
CA ASN A 79 -14.10 -14.06 -1.13
C ASN A 79 -14.10 -12.51 -1.13
N ILE A 80 -12.93 -11.89 -1.19
CA ILE A 80 -12.83 -10.44 -1.34
C ILE A 80 -12.80 -10.05 -2.83
N ASP A 81 -13.16 -8.79 -3.11
CA ASP A 81 -13.00 -8.23 -4.44
C ASP A 81 -11.51 -8.05 -4.76
N ALA A 82 -11.06 -8.76 -5.78
CA ALA A 82 -9.68 -8.74 -6.27
C ALA A 82 -9.57 -8.08 -7.67
N GLN A 83 -10.54 -7.25 -8.06
CA GLN A 83 -10.46 -6.56 -9.34
C GLN A 83 -9.28 -5.58 -9.37
N GLY A 84 -8.61 -5.53 -10.53
CA GLY A 84 -7.42 -4.71 -10.73
C GLY A 84 -6.14 -5.30 -10.13
N TYR A 85 -5.06 -4.58 -10.24
CA TYR A 85 -3.77 -4.98 -9.70
C TYR A 85 -3.64 -4.52 -8.26
N GLN A 86 -3.71 -5.44 -7.33
CA GLN A 86 -3.69 -5.18 -5.90
C GLN A 86 -2.48 -5.84 -5.24
N ILE A 87 -1.88 -5.15 -4.29
CA ILE A 87 -0.83 -5.68 -3.41
C ILE A 87 -1.19 -5.45 -1.95
N MET A 88 -0.57 -6.19 -1.04
CA MET A 88 -0.71 -5.92 0.38
C MET A 88 0.03 -4.65 0.77
N LEU A 89 -0.62 -3.80 1.56
CA LEU A 89 -0.02 -2.58 2.05
C LEU A 89 0.90 -2.88 3.24
N ASN A 90 2.20 -2.65 3.03
CA ASN A 90 3.23 -2.75 4.05
C ASN A 90 3.51 -1.36 4.65
N TYR A 91 2.73 -0.98 5.65
CA TYR A 91 2.89 0.29 6.34
C TYR A 91 4.30 0.48 6.90
N ARG A 92 4.77 1.72 6.98
CA ARG A 92 5.96 2.05 7.75
C ARG A 92 5.68 1.81 9.22
N SER A 93 6.48 0.96 9.86
CA SER A 93 6.37 0.67 11.29
C SER A 93 7.09 1.76 12.07
N TYR A 94 6.33 2.73 12.55
CA TYR A 94 6.77 3.74 13.50
C TYR A 94 5.92 3.62 14.76
N TYR A 95 6.42 4.17 15.85
CA TYR A 95 5.66 4.24 17.10
C TYR A 95 4.28 4.89 16.87
N ASN A 96 4.26 5.93 16.03
CA ASN A 96 3.02 6.51 15.49
C ASN A 96 3.10 6.52 13.95
N PRO A 97 2.31 5.72 13.23
CA PRO A 97 2.35 5.66 11.78
C PRO A 97 1.96 6.98 11.10
N ASN A 98 1.29 7.89 11.80
CA ASN A 98 1.00 9.23 11.31
C ASN A 98 2.23 10.16 11.31
N GLU A 99 3.33 9.77 11.96
CA GLU A 99 4.53 10.60 12.16
C GLU A 99 5.76 10.12 11.38
N PHE A 100 5.58 9.22 10.42
CA PHE A 100 6.72 8.68 9.65
C PHE A 100 7.27 9.66 8.59
N ILE A 101 6.57 10.75 8.34
CA ILE A 101 6.96 11.82 7.42
C ILE A 101 7.00 13.17 8.13
N GLU A 102 7.86 14.05 7.64
CA GLU A 102 7.88 15.44 8.05
C GLU A 102 6.59 16.14 7.60
N ARG A 103 5.95 16.88 8.50
CA ARG A 103 4.72 17.61 8.23
C ARG A 103 4.91 19.08 8.57
N LEU A 104 4.35 19.92 7.72
CA LEU A 104 4.28 21.36 7.92
C LEU A 104 2.83 21.81 7.79
N THR A 105 2.42 22.70 8.66
CA THR A 105 1.14 23.38 8.46
C THR A 105 1.28 24.41 7.36
N LEU A 106 0.15 24.79 6.72
CA LEU A 106 0.14 25.87 5.74
C LEU A 106 0.64 27.17 6.37
N THR A 107 0.30 27.44 7.63
CA THR A 107 0.75 28.62 8.36
C THR A 107 2.26 28.61 8.50
N ASP A 108 2.85 27.51 8.98
CA ASP A 108 4.30 27.40 9.13
C ASP A 108 5.02 27.55 7.79
N PHE A 109 4.44 27.00 6.72
CA PHE A 109 4.99 27.10 5.37
C PHE A 109 4.98 28.55 4.86
N LEU A 110 3.91 29.31 5.14
CA LEU A 110 3.75 30.71 4.66
C LEU A 110 4.49 31.72 5.54
N GLU A 111 4.60 31.47 6.84
CA GLU A 111 5.21 32.38 7.81
C GLU A 111 6.69 32.13 8.02
N SER A 112 7.16 30.91 7.73
CA SER A 112 8.56 30.59 7.91
C SER A 112 9.39 31.07 6.71
N GLU A 113 10.44 31.87 7.01
CA GLU A 113 11.58 32.06 6.11
C GLU A 113 12.42 30.76 5.98
N VAL A 114 11.81 29.60 6.21
CA VAL A 114 12.48 28.31 6.15
C VAL A 114 12.84 28.05 4.70
N ASN A 115 14.10 28.18 4.42
CA ASN A 115 14.69 27.74 3.16
C ASN A 115 14.65 26.19 3.12
N MET A 116 13.43 25.66 2.85
CA MET A 116 13.23 24.22 2.75
C MET A 116 13.86 23.72 1.47
N ASN A 117 14.84 22.88 1.60
CA ASN A 117 15.32 22.13 0.45
C ASN A 117 14.27 21.07 0.05
N LEU A 118 13.45 21.39 -0.96
CA LEU A 118 12.47 20.48 -1.56
C LEU A 118 13.05 19.70 -2.75
N GLU A 119 14.33 19.93 -3.05
CA GLU A 119 15.02 19.20 -4.11
C GLU A 119 15.02 17.70 -3.80
N ASP A 120 14.70 16.90 -4.80
CA ASP A 120 14.66 15.44 -4.69
C ASP A 120 13.68 14.90 -3.64
N ARG A 121 12.57 15.61 -3.43
CA ARG A 121 11.51 15.22 -2.50
C ARG A 121 10.14 15.17 -3.19
N ILE A 122 9.28 14.26 -2.72
CA ILE A 122 7.86 14.27 -3.05
C ILE A 122 7.14 15.10 -1.98
N VAL A 123 6.40 16.09 -2.42
CA VAL A 123 5.57 16.94 -1.55
C VAL A 123 4.10 16.58 -1.79
N LEU A 124 3.42 16.19 -0.73
CA LEU A 124 1.97 15.95 -0.74
C LEU A 124 1.27 17.07 0.00
N VAL A 125 0.25 17.62 -0.62
CA VAL A 125 -0.60 18.65 -0.02
C VAL A 125 -1.98 18.05 0.21
N GLY A 126 -2.47 18.12 1.44
CA GLY A 126 -3.77 17.57 1.79
C GLY A 126 -4.36 18.20 3.04
N VAL A 127 -5.63 17.94 3.28
CA VAL A 127 -6.36 18.44 4.44
C VAL A 127 -6.37 17.36 5.53
N THR A 128 -5.98 17.76 6.74
CA THR A 128 -5.98 16.89 7.93
C THR A 128 -6.98 17.32 9.00
N ALA A 129 -7.87 18.26 8.67
CA ALA A 129 -8.92 18.69 9.58
C ALA A 129 -10.07 17.68 9.62
N ASP A 130 -10.61 17.40 10.78
CA ASP A 130 -11.72 16.44 10.97
C ASP A 130 -12.94 16.77 10.11
N SER A 131 -13.19 18.06 9.88
CA SER A 131 -14.28 18.54 9.02
C SER A 131 -14.16 18.13 7.54
N ALA A 132 -12.98 17.71 7.09
CA ALA A 132 -12.79 17.25 5.71
C ALA A 132 -13.32 15.83 5.48
N GLY A 133 -13.47 15.03 6.53
CA GLY A 133 -14.01 13.67 6.46
C GLY A 133 -13.12 12.66 5.73
N ASP A 134 -11.87 13.03 5.39
CA ASP A 134 -10.92 12.15 4.70
C ASP A 134 -10.03 11.42 5.71
N PHE A 135 -10.64 10.48 6.43
CA PHE A 135 -9.97 9.66 7.44
C PHE A 135 -10.27 8.18 7.24
N TRP A 136 -9.24 7.36 7.39
CA TRP A 136 -9.27 5.94 7.09
C TRP A 136 -8.89 5.11 8.30
N ASP A 137 -9.60 4.01 8.47
CA ASP A 137 -9.24 2.99 9.44
C ASP A 137 -8.09 2.14 8.90
N THR A 138 -7.09 1.93 9.75
CA THR A 138 -5.88 1.17 9.41
C THR A 138 -5.61 0.13 10.48
N PRO A 139 -4.74 -0.86 10.26
CA PRO A 139 -4.38 -1.83 11.30
C PRO A 139 -3.82 -1.21 12.59
N TYR A 140 -3.47 0.07 12.57
CA TYR A 140 -2.85 0.76 13.72
C TYR A 140 -3.83 1.48 14.64
N ASN A 141 -5.03 1.78 14.20
CA ASN A 141 -5.98 2.53 15.04
C ASN A 141 -6.83 1.64 15.95
N SER A 142 -6.77 0.31 15.81
CA SER A 142 -7.46 -0.65 16.70
C SER A 142 -8.94 -0.33 16.95
N GLY A 143 -9.63 0.27 15.99
CA GLY A 143 -11.03 0.70 16.10
C GLY A 143 -11.25 1.98 16.94
N GLN A 144 -10.19 2.69 17.30
CA GLN A 144 -10.31 3.99 18.00
C GLN A 144 -10.47 5.11 16.97
N ALA A 145 -11.61 5.78 16.99
CA ALA A 145 -11.95 6.84 16.02
C ALA A 145 -10.95 8.01 16.03
N ASP A 146 -10.38 8.31 17.19
CA ASP A 146 -9.42 9.42 17.35
C ASP A 146 -8.05 9.15 16.71
N ASN A 147 -7.78 7.89 16.33
CA ASN A 147 -6.49 7.48 15.74
C ASN A 147 -6.59 7.16 14.26
N ARG A 148 -7.68 7.53 13.58
CA ARG A 148 -7.79 7.32 12.14
C ARG A 148 -6.74 8.11 11.37
N MET A 149 -6.30 7.52 10.26
CA MET A 149 -5.25 8.09 9.44
C MET A 149 -5.82 9.06 8.41
N PRO A 150 -5.33 10.32 8.34
CA PRO A 150 -5.70 11.22 7.25
C PRO A 150 -5.32 10.66 5.88
N GLY A 151 -6.17 10.87 4.86
CA GLY A 151 -5.94 10.32 3.53
C GLY A 151 -4.61 10.74 2.90
N VAL A 152 -4.15 11.96 3.12
CA VAL A 152 -2.82 12.41 2.64
C VAL A 152 -1.68 11.61 3.26
N ILE A 153 -1.79 11.20 4.53
CA ILE A 153 -0.80 10.36 5.20
C ILE A 153 -0.88 8.91 4.67
N LEU A 154 -2.10 8.41 4.44
CA LEU A 154 -2.29 7.12 3.80
C LEU A 154 -1.64 7.09 2.41
N GLN A 155 -1.85 8.12 1.59
CA GLN A 155 -1.20 8.24 0.27
C GLN A 155 0.33 8.26 0.40
N ALA A 156 0.87 8.92 1.41
CA ALA A 156 2.30 8.89 1.67
C ALA A 156 2.83 7.47 1.98
N HIS A 157 2.08 6.65 2.74
CA HIS A 157 2.41 5.24 2.96
C HIS A 157 2.39 4.44 1.66
N LEU A 158 1.36 4.62 0.82
CA LEU A 158 1.23 3.95 -0.48
C LEU A 158 2.42 4.27 -1.39
N ILE A 159 2.78 5.53 -1.52
CA ILE A 159 3.93 5.98 -2.33
C ILE A 159 5.24 5.45 -1.73
N SER A 160 5.44 5.62 -0.43
CA SER A 160 6.65 5.18 0.28
C SER A 160 6.92 3.68 0.15
N GLN A 161 5.86 2.86 0.08
CA GLN A 161 5.97 1.43 -0.16
C GLN A 161 6.59 1.15 -1.54
N LEU A 162 6.10 1.80 -2.58
CA LEU A 162 6.59 1.62 -3.95
C LEU A 162 8.02 2.11 -4.11
N LEU A 163 8.33 3.28 -3.55
CA LEU A 163 9.69 3.83 -3.58
C LEU A 163 10.69 2.92 -2.89
N SER A 164 10.40 2.47 -1.68
CA SER A 164 11.33 1.60 -0.96
C SER A 164 11.43 0.20 -1.54
N PHE A 165 10.41 -0.28 -2.24
CA PHE A 165 10.52 -1.52 -3.01
C PHE A 165 11.49 -1.35 -4.19
N GLY A 166 11.42 -0.22 -4.92
CA GLY A 166 12.26 0.01 -6.09
C GLY A 166 13.66 0.54 -5.79
N LEU A 167 13.90 1.16 -4.63
CA LEU A 167 15.18 1.80 -4.30
C LEU A 167 15.96 1.08 -3.21
N ASP A 168 15.26 0.47 -2.25
CA ASP A 168 15.86 -0.07 -1.02
C ASP A 168 15.64 -1.60 -0.91
N ASP A 169 15.11 -2.26 -1.94
CA ASP A 169 14.73 -3.68 -1.94
C ASP A 169 13.87 -4.09 -0.73
N ARG A 170 13.06 -3.16 -0.21
CA ARG A 170 12.21 -3.44 0.94
C ARG A 170 11.15 -4.46 0.57
N PRO A 171 11.12 -5.63 1.25
CA PRO A 171 10.19 -6.68 0.89
C PRO A 171 8.74 -6.25 1.09
N LEU A 172 7.87 -6.67 0.18
CA LEU A 172 6.43 -6.54 0.31
C LEU A 172 5.83 -7.75 1.04
N ILE A 173 4.65 -7.54 1.60
CA ILE A 173 3.90 -8.61 2.24
C ILE A 173 3.37 -9.53 1.15
N SER A 174 3.71 -10.81 1.26
CA SER A 174 3.19 -11.87 0.39
C SER A 174 2.54 -12.96 1.24
N ALA A 175 1.52 -13.61 0.70
CA ALA A 175 0.95 -14.80 1.34
C ALA A 175 1.74 -16.04 0.96
N LEU A 176 1.77 -17.01 1.88
CA LEU A 176 2.26 -18.33 1.55
C LEU A 176 1.32 -19.02 0.55
N PRO A 177 1.84 -19.78 -0.42
CA PRO A 177 1.02 -20.56 -1.32
C PRO A 177 0.09 -21.51 -0.53
N ASP A 178 -1.12 -21.74 -1.04
CA ASP A 178 -2.14 -22.56 -0.36
C ASP A 178 -1.64 -23.96 0.06
N TRP A 179 -0.82 -24.59 -0.79
CA TRP A 179 -0.25 -25.90 -0.48
C TRP A 179 0.75 -25.86 0.69
N SER A 180 1.53 -24.77 0.82
CA SER A 180 2.50 -24.63 1.91
C SER A 180 1.81 -24.30 3.23
N SER A 181 0.77 -23.47 3.21
CA SER A 181 -0.04 -23.16 4.40
C SER A 181 -0.75 -24.41 4.92
N SER A 182 -1.35 -25.21 4.04
CA SER A 182 -1.98 -26.48 4.38
C SER A 182 -0.96 -27.50 4.95
N SER A 183 0.21 -27.64 4.32
CA SER A 183 1.24 -28.56 4.80
C SER A 183 1.82 -28.15 6.16
N MET A 184 1.98 -26.85 6.41
CA MET A 184 2.38 -26.35 7.73
C MET A 184 1.36 -26.65 8.81
N VAL A 185 0.06 -26.46 8.53
CA VAL A 185 -1.00 -26.82 9.48
C VAL A 185 -0.98 -28.32 9.79
N TRP A 186 -0.91 -29.16 8.77
CA TRP A 186 -0.84 -30.61 8.97
C TRP A 186 0.43 -31.07 9.72
N SER A 187 1.59 -30.49 9.39
CA SER A 187 2.85 -30.82 10.07
C SER A 187 2.86 -30.37 11.54
N THR A 188 2.29 -29.20 11.84
CA THR A 188 2.16 -28.75 13.23
C THR A 188 1.17 -29.62 14.01
N CYS A 189 0.00 -29.95 13.44
CA CYS A 189 -0.97 -30.84 14.08
C CYS A 189 -0.39 -32.22 14.34
N LEU A 190 0.34 -32.82 13.39
CA LEU A 190 1.00 -34.12 13.55
C LEU A 190 2.12 -34.04 14.60
N GLY A 191 2.93 -32.98 14.59
CA GLY A 191 4.00 -32.78 15.57
C GLY A 191 3.48 -32.68 16.99
N TRP A 192 2.41 -31.92 17.22
CA TRP A 192 1.75 -31.86 18.52
C TRP A 192 1.08 -33.17 18.93
N GLY A 193 0.43 -33.86 17.99
CA GLY A 193 -0.18 -35.16 18.25
C GLY A 193 0.84 -36.23 18.66
N LEU A 194 2.08 -36.16 18.11
CA LEU A 194 3.15 -37.12 18.47
C LEU A 194 3.85 -36.73 19.80
N LEU A 195 3.82 -35.48 20.22
CA LEU A 195 4.45 -35.03 21.46
C LEU A 195 3.55 -35.16 22.68
N PHE A 196 2.25 -35.09 22.51
CA PHE A 196 1.28 -35.00 23.60
C PHE A 196 0.14 -36.03 23.52
N GLY A 197 0.11 -36.91 22.51
CA GLY A 197 -0.80 -38.04 22.36
C GLY A 197 -0.11 -39.32 22.76
#